data_92b7bccadd6308a24233a57a189e0d0c
#
_entry.id   92b7bccadd6308a24233a57a189e0d0c
#
_cell.length_a   1.000
_cell.length_b   1.000
_cell.length_c   1.000
_cell.angle_alpha   90.00
_cell.angle_beta   90.00
_cell.angle_gamma   90.00
#
_symmetry.space_group_name_H-M   'P 1'
#
loop_
_entity.id
_entity.type
_entity.pdbx_description
1 polymer ?
#
loop_
_entity_poly.entity_id
_entity_poly.type
_entity_poly.pdbx_seq_one_letter_code
_entity_poly.pdbx_strand_id
1 'polypeptide(L)'
;HHLQDESLTVIQGKIGALVAGQQPTYHGPGETVTFRRGEVHRFWNAGEDILICRGWAKPAYNLEFFLTEIYRSTKANGGKAPSAFDGAYLTSKYKTEFDLIGIPMFVRKVIFPITLLLGRLAGKYSRFEGAPEPVKA
;
A
#
# COMPACT_ATOMS: atom_id res chain seq x y z
N HIS A 1 -2.09 6.59 -3.35
CA HIS A 1 -3.46 6.77 -2.83
C HIS A 1 -4.27 7.67 -3.76
N HIS A 2 -5.48 7.22 -4.16
CA HIS A 2 -6.32 8.04 -5.04
C HIS A 2 -7.15 9.07 -4.27
N LEU A 3 -7.55 8.76 -3.04
CA LEU A 3 -8.53 9.50 -2.27
C LEU A 3 -7.99 10.11 -0.98
N GLN A 4 -6.78 9.72 -0.56
CA GLN A 4 -6.19 10.13 0.71
C GLN A 4 -5.00 11.07 0.49
N ASP A 5 -4.91 12.10 1.32
CA ASP A 5 -3.66 12.80 1.56
C ASP A 5 -2.89 12.03 2.63
N GLU A 6 -1.58 11.92 2.49
CA GLU A 6 -0.69 11.24 3.44
C GLU A 6 0.41 12.19 3.90
N SER A 7 0.75 12.13 5.19
CA SER A 7 1.84 12.92 5.75
C SER A 7 2.67 12.08 6.71
N LEU A 8 3.98 12.24 6.63
CA LEU A 8 4.96 11.55 7.45
C LEU A 8 5.92 12.56 8.09
N THR A 9 5.93 12.61 9.43
CA THR A 9 6.90 13.39 10.21
C THR A 9 7.96 12.44 10.74
N VAL A 10 9.21 12.72 10.43
CA VAL A 10 10.36 11.92 10.89
C VAL A 10 10.57 12.12 12.38
N ILE A 11 10.61 11.03 13.13
CA ILE A 11 10.98 11.03 14.55
C ILE A 11 12.45 10.67 14.72
N GLN A 12 12.92 9.68 13.94
CA GLN A 12 14.30 9.20 13.96
C GLN A 12 14.70 8.73 12.56
N GLY A 13 15.97 8.84 12.24
CA GLY A 13 16.55 8.42 10.96
C GLY A 13 16.37 9.46 9.86
N LYS A 14 16.39 9.00 8.62
CA LYS A 14 16.29 9.86 7.42
C LYS A 14 15.34 9.22 6.42
N ILE A 15 14.28 9.93 6.05
CA ILE A 15 13.36 9.50 4.99
C ILE A 15 13.81 10.09 3.65
N GLY A 16 13.82 9.27 2.61
CA GLY A 16 13.81 9.70 1.22
C GLY A 16 12.39 9.65 0.69
N ALA A 17 11.98 10.66 -0.05
CA ALA A 17 10.65 10.77 -0.63
C ALA A 17 10.76 11.17 -2.11
N LEU A 18 9.89 10.60 -2.95
CA LEU A 18 9.84 10.88 -4.37
C LEU A 18 8.39 10.95 -4.84
N VAL A 19 8.01 12.07 -5.40
CA VAL A 19 6.78 12.21 -6.20
C VAL A 19 7.15 12.07 -7.67
N ALA A 20 6.35 11.33 -8.43
CA ALA A 20 6.61 11.10 -9.85
C ALA A 20 6.75 12.43 -10.62
N GLY A 21 7.79 12.52 -11.44
CA GLY A 21 8.11 13.72 -12.20
C GLY A 21 8.88 14.80 -11.42
N GLN A 22 9.22 14.55 -10.14
CA GLN A 22 10.01 15.46 -9.32
C GLN A 22 11.36 14.84 -8.96
N GLN A 23 12.26 15.63 -8.41
CA GLN A 23 13.50 15.13 -7.82
C GLN A 23 13.24 14.55 -6.42
N PRO A 24 14.00 13.53 -6.00
CA PRO A 24 13.91 13.01 -4.64
C PRO A 24 14.21 14.10 -3.61
N THR A 25 13.45 14.09 -2.52
CA THR A 25 13.70 14.92 -1.34
C THR A 25 14.10 14.06 -0.15
N TYR A 26 14.82 14.65 0.79
CA TYR A 26 15.32 13.97 1.98
C TYR A 26 14.99 14.79 3.21
N HIS A 27 14.48 14.12 4.25
CA HIS A 27 14.03 14.79 5.48
C HIS A 27 14.58 14.05 6.70
N GLY A 28 15.01 14.83 7.70
CA GLY A 28 15.52 14.36 8.99
C GLY A 28 14.51 14.53 10.12
N PRO A 29 14.92 14.27 11.38
CA PRO A 29 14.06 14.38 12.56
C PRO A 29 13.41 15.76 12.69
N GLY A 30 12.09 15.77 12.96
CA GLY A 30 11.26 16.97 13.06
C GLY A 30 10.69 17.46 11.73
N GLU A 31 11.22 17.02 10.59
CA GLU A 31 10.75 17.43 9.27
C GLU A 31 9.57 16.56 8.82
N THR A 32 8.73 17.13 7.98
CA THR A 32 7.49 16.48 7.48
C THR A 32 7.46 16.47 5.97
N VAL A 33 7.12 15.33 5.38
CA VAL A 33 6.76 15.20 3.97
C VAL A 33 5.28 14.90 3.84
N THR A 34 4.63 15.53 2.87
CA THR A 34 3.18 15.33 2.59
C THR A 34 3.00 14.96 1.13
N PHE A 35 2.20 13.94 0.89
CA PHE A 35 1.78 13.49 -0.44
C PHE A 35 0.29 13.77 -0.57
N ARG A 36 -0.10 14.41 -1.65
CA ARG A 36 -1.51 14.71 -1.93
C ARG A 36 -2.19 13.53 -2.60
N ARG A 37 -3.49 13.44 -2.43
CA ARG A 37 -4.30 12.44 -3.13
C ARG A 37 -4.05 12.48 -4.64
N GLY A 38 -3.94 11.31 -5.25
CA GLY A 38 -3.64 11.16 -6.66
C GLY A 38 -2.17 11.33 -7.04
N GLU A 39 -1.32 11.80 -6.16
CA GLU A 39 0.13 11.85 -6.42
C GLU A 39 0.73 10.45 -6.38
N VAL A 40 1.42 10.10 -7.45
CA VAL A 40 2.23 8.90 -7.54
C VAL A 40 3.50 9.13 -6.75
N HIS A 41 3.65 8.45 -5.63
CA HIS A 41 4.80 8.65 -4.75
C HIS A 41 5.36 7.36 -4.17
N ARG A 42 6.54 7.46 -3.62
CA ARG A 42 7.17 6.43 -2.78
C ARG A 42 8.05 7.10 -1.72
N PHE A 43 8.29 6.39 -0.64
CA PHE A 43 9.28 6.77 0.35
C PHE A 43 10.08 5.55 0.80
N TRP A 44 11.25 5.80 1.39
CA TRP A 44 12.17 4.75 1.84
C TRP A 44 13.06 5.26 2.98
N ASN A 45 13.67 4.34 3.71
CA ASN A 45 14.74 4.68 4.63
C ASN A 45 15.99 5.09 3.80
N ALA A 46 16.39 6.35 3.91
CA ALA A 46 17.55 6.92 3.20
C ALA A 46 18.75 7.11 4.12
N GLY A 47 18.67 6.64 5.36
CA GLY A 47 19.76 6.62 6.33
C GLY A 47 20.28 5.21 6.58
N GLU A 48 21.29 5.10 7.44
CA GLU A 48 21.86 3.83 7.88
C GLU A 48 21.13 3.29 9.13
N ASP A 49 20.52 4.18 9.89
CA ASP A 49 19.76 3.84 11.10
C ASP A 49 18.30 3.49 10.81
N ILE A 50 17.60 2.97 11.83
CA ILE A 50 16.16 2.71 11.76
C ILE A 50 15.40 4.01 11.53
N LEU A 51 14.57 4.05 10.50
CA LEU A 51 13.65 5.15 10.25
C LEU A 51 12.37 4.94 11.07
N ILE A 52 12.05 5.94 11.90
CA ILE A 52 10.79 6.01 12.64
C ILE A 52 10.05 7.28 12.22
N CYS A 53 8.83 7.13 11.73
CA CYS A 53 7.96 8.23 11.37
C CYS A 53 6.63 8.15 12.11
N ARG A 54 6.04 9.33 12.38
CA ARG A 54 4.62 9.46 12.72
C ARG A 54 3.90 9.91 11.47
N GLY A 55 2.87 9.18 11.05
CA GLY A 55 2.10 9.50 9.88
C GLY A 55 0.61 9.64 10.15
N TRP A 56 -0.08 10.27 9.20
CA TRP A 56 -1.53 10.23 9.09
C TRP A 56 -1.93 10.15 7.61
N ALA A 57 -3.06 9.54 7.34
CA ALA A 57 -3.72 9.55 6.05
C ALA A 57 -5.17 10.02 6.24
N LYS A 58 -5.63 10.96 5.42
CA LYS A 58 -6.97 11.56 5.52
C LYS A 58 -7.61 11.77 4.15
N PRO A 59 -8.91 11.38 4.03
CA PRO A 59 -9.68 10.53 4.95
C PRO A 59 -9.11 9.10 4.97
N ALA A 60 -9.24 8.39 6.10
CA ALA A 60 -8.63 7.06 6.23
C ALA A 60 -9.28 6.00 5.33
N TYR A 61 -10.60 6.08 5.15
CA TYR A 61 -11.38 5.07 4.42
C TYR A 61 -10.97 3.64 4.77
N ASN A 62 -10.61 2.82 3.79
CA ASN A 62 -10.22 1.42 4.01
C ASN A 62 -8.70 1.21 4.19
N LEU A 63 -7.91 2.27 4.37
CA LEU A 63 -6.45 2.17 4.44
C LEU A 63 -5.97 1.28 5.59
N GLU A 64 -6.56 1.42 6.78
CA GLU A 64 -6.18 0.61 7.94
C GLU A 64 -6.46 -0.87 7.68
N PHE A 65 -7.64 -1.21 7.17
CA PHE A 65 -7.97 -2.59 6.81
C PHE A 65 -7.00 -3.12 5.74
N PHE A 66 -6.80 -2.37 4.67
CA PHE A 66 -5.93 -2.76 3.56
C PHE A 66 -4.50 -3.05 4.04
N LEU A 67 -3.89 -2.13 4.78
CA LEU A 67 -2.52 -2.31 5.29
C LEU A 67 -2.43 -3.44 6.30
N THR A 68 -3.40 -3.56 7.21
CA THR A 68 -3.44 -4.65 8.20
C THR A 68 -3.44 -6.01 7.51
N GLU A 69 -4.27 -6.21 6.49
CA GLU A 69 -4.35 -7.48 5.78
C GLU A 69 -3.12 -7.76 4.90
N ILE A 70 -2.56 -6.73 4.26
CA ILE A 70 -1.29 -6.84 3.51
C ILE A 70 -0.15 -7.28 4.43
N TYR A 71 0.02 -6.61 5.58
CA TYR A 71 1.10 -6.96 6.52
C TYR A 71 0.88 -8.32 7.18
N ARG A 72 -0.36 -8.68 7.53
CA ARG A 72 -0.70 -10.01 8.04
C ARG A 72 -0.33 -11.10 7.05
N SER A 73 -0.72 -10.93 5.78
CA SER A 73 -0.39 -11.87 4.71
C SER A 73 1.12 -11.93 4.45
N THR A 74 1.80 -10.79 4.43
CA THR A 74 3.25 -10.72 4.25
C THR A 74 3.99 -11.47 5.36
N LYS A 75 3.60 -11.25 6.62
CA LYS A 75 4.18 -11.95 7.77
C LYS A 75 3.98 -13.47 7.67
N ALA A 76 2.77 -13.90 7.33
CA ALA A 76 2.44 -15.32 7.15
C ALA A 76 3.19 -15.97 5.98
N ASN A 77 3.56 -15.19 4.97
CA ASN A 77 4.25 -15.64 3.75
C ASN A 77 5.78 -15.41 3.79
N GLY A 78 6.39 -15.40 4.97
CA GLY A 78 7.84 -15.31 5.13
C GLY A 78 8.44 -13.90 5.13
N GLY A 79 7.60 -12.85 5.25
CA GLY A 79 8.02 -11.47 5.53
C GLY A 79 8.45 -10.62 4.33
N LYS A 80 8.46 -11.17 3.11
CA LYS A 80 8.92 -10.44 1.90
C LYS A 80 7.78 -9.80 1.11
N ALA A 81 6.69 -10.53 0.94
CA ALA A 81 5.53 -10.10 0.17
C ALA A 81 4.26 -10.82 0.67
N PRO A 82 3.07 -10.27 0.45
CA PRO A 82 1.84 -11.01 0.72
C PRO A 82 1.73 -12.24 -0.18
N SER A 83 0.89 -13.21 0.21
CA SER A 83 0.59 -14.35 -0.66
C SER A 83 0.01 -13.85 -1.99
N ALA A 84 0.21 -14.60 -3.07
CA ALA A 84 -0.30 -14.22 -4.39
C ALA A 84 -1.84 -14.08 -4.37
N PHE A 85 -2.55 -14.94 -3.62
CA PHE A 85 -4.01 -14.87 -3.49
C PHE A 85 -4.47 -13.61 -2.77
N ASP A 86 -3.86 -13.30 -1.61
CA ASP A 86 -4.23 -12.12 -0.82
C ASP A 86 -3.84 -10.82 -1.52
N GLY A 87 -2.65 -10.77 -2.10
CA GLY A 87 -2.20 -9.61 -2.87
C GLY A 87 -3.12 -9.32 -4.05
N ALA A 88 -3.48 -10.34 -4.85
CA ALA A 88 -4.41 -10.18 -5.96
C ALA A 88 -5.80 -9.72 -5.48
N TYR A 89 -6.32 -10.30 -4.39
CA TYR A 89 -7.63 -9.94 -3.84
C TYR A 89 -7.66 -8.49 -3.35
N LEU A 90 -6.77 -8.14 -2.44
CA LEU A 90 -6.76 -6.81 -1.81
C LEU A 90 -6.50 -5.71 -2.83
N THR A 91 -5.52 -5.90 -3.72
CA THR A 91 -5.21 -4.91 -4.78
C THR A 91 -6.36 -4.76 -5.78
N SER A 92 -7.08 -5.85 -6.11
CA SER A 92 -8.20 -5.79 -7.04
C SER A 92 -9.45 -5.20 -6.40
N LYS A 93 -9.76 -5.57 -5.13
CA LYS A 93 -10.93 -5.06 -4.40
C LYS A 93 -10.83 -3.57 -4.16
N TYR A 94 -9.68 -3.09 -3.68
CA TYR A 94 -9.48 -1.69 -3.27
C TYR A 94 -8.81 -0.81 -4.33
N LYS A 95 -8.84 -1.21 -5.60
CA LYS A 95 -8.21 -0.47 -6.73
C LYS A 95 -8.70 0.96 -6.92
N THR A 96 -9.88 1.31 -6.42
CA THR A 96 -10.42 2.69 -6.45
C THR A 96 -9.79 3.59 -5.40
N GLU A 97 -9.23 3.01 -4.34
CA GLU A 97 -8.61 3.75 -3.25
C GLU A 97 -7.08 3.72 -3.33
N PHE A 98 -6.51 2.54 -3.69
CA PHE A 98 -5.06 2.32 -3.68
C PHE A 98 -4.61 1.68 -4.98
N ASP A 99 -3.47 2.13 -5.48
CA ASP A 99 -2.82 1.49 -6.60
C ASP A 99 -1.33 1.26 -6.28
N LEU A 100 -0.86 0.05 -6.51
CA LEU A 100 0.54 -0.32 -6.35
C LEU A 100 1.25 -0.14 -7.69
N ILE A 101 2.10 0.85 -7.77
CA ILE A 101 2.88 1.14 -8.95
C ILE A 101 3.99 0.10 -9.10
N GLY A 102 4.25 -0.31 -10.33
CA GLY A 102 5.23 -1.35 -10.64
C GLY A 102 4.63 -2.74 -10.87
N ILE A 103 3.32 -2.93 -10.67
CA ILE A 103 2.66 -4.17 -11.09
C ILE A 103 2.41 -4.09 -12.61
N PRO A 104 3.04 -4.95 -13.42
CA PRO A 104 2.86 -4.94 -14.88
C PRO A 104 1.39 -5.11 -15.28
N MET A 105 1.00 -4.46 -16.37
CA MET A 105 -0.38 -4.53 -16.89
C MET A 105 -0.83 -5.97 -17.18
N PHE A 106 0.07 -6.81 -17.67
CA PHE A 106 -0.19 -8.25 -17.89
C PHE A 106 -0.58 -8.96 -16.59
N VAL A 107 0.14 -8.67 -15.50
CA VAL A 107 -0.17 -9.26 -14.18
C VAL A 107 -1.57 -8.85 -13.71
N ARG A 108 -1.90 -7.57 -13.87
CA ARG A 108 -3.22 -7.03 -13.49
C ARG A 108 -4.37 -7.58 -14.33
N LYS A 109 -4.16 -7.71 -15.65
CA LYS A 109 -5.23 -8.08 -16.60
C LYS A 109 -5.37 -9.58 -16.82
N VAL A 110 -4.33 -10.36 -16.58
CA VAL A 110 -4.33 -11.81 -16.83
C VAL A 110 -4.09 -12.60 -15.54
N ILE A 111 -2.98 -12.34 -14.83
CA ILE A 111 -2.61 -13.15 -13.68
C ILE A 111 -3.60 -12.95 -12.51
N PHE A 112 -3.96 -11.71 -12.18
CA PHE A 112 -4.88 -11.44 -11.08
C PHE A 112 -6.25 -12.08 -11.28
N PRO A 113 -6.93 -11.94 -12.42
CA PRO A 113 -8.21 -12.63 -12.66
C PRO A 113 -8.13 -14.15 -12.49
N ILE A 114 -7.07 -14.79 -13.03
CA ILE A 114 -6.85 -16.23 -12.87
C ILE A 114 -6.62 -16.58 -11.39
N THR A 115 -5.75 -15.84 -10.71
CA THR A 115 -5.47 -16.04 -9.28
C THR A 115 -6.73 -15.87 -8.43
N LEU A 116 -7.56 -14.87 -8.74
CA LEU A 116 -8.84 -14.64 -8.05
C LEU A 116 -9.82 -15.80 -8.26
N LEU A 117 -9.92 -16.33 -9.47
CA LEU A 117 -10.76 -17.48 -9.77
C LEU A 117 -10.29 -18.72 -8.98
N LEU A 118 -9.02 -19.05 -9.08
CA LEU A 118 -8.43 -20.19 -8.35
C LEU A 118 -8.56 -20.03 -6.83
N GLY A 119 -8.36 -18.82 -6.31
CA GLY A 119 -8.51 -18.52 -4.90
C GLY A 119 -9.94 -18.68 -4.40
N ARG A 120 -10.94 -18.32 -5.20
CA ARG A 120 -12.36 -18.57 -4.90
C ARG A 120 -12.67 -20.06 -4.85
N LEU A 121 -12.26 -20.80 -5.86
CA LEU A 121 -12.45 -22.25 -5.92
C LEU A 121 -11.78 -22.98 -4.75
N ALA A 122 -10.63 -22.50 -4.31
CA ALA A 122 -9.87 -23.05 -3.18
C ALA A 122 -10.29 -22.49 -1.80
N GLY A 123 -11.35 -21.68 -1.71
CA GLY A 123 -11.85 -21.12 -0.45
C GLY A 123 -10.86 -20.15 0.25
N LYS A 124 -9.87 -19.61 -0.47
CA LYS A 124 -8.82 -18.75 0.12
C LYS A 124 -9.34 -17.42 0.63
N TYR A 125 -10.53 -17.00 0.20
CA TYR A 125 -11.07 -15.67 0.51
C TYR A 125 -12.15 -15.68 1.61
N SER A 126 -12.45 -16.82 2.23
CA SER A 126 -13.38 -16.90 3.37
C SER A 126 -12.96 -15.97 4.53
N ARG A 127 -11.68 -15.81 4.75
CA ARG A 127 -11.15 -14.87 5.77
C ARG A 127 -11.45 -13.40 5.49
N PHE A 128 -11.84 -13.05 4.27
CA PHE A 128 -12.24 -11.70 3.87
C PHE A 128 -13.77 -11.52 3.83
N GLU A 129 -14.53 -12.50 4.31
CA GLU A 129 -15.96 -12.32 4.53
C GLU A 129 -16.19 -11.18 5.52
N GLY A 130 -17.05 -10.22 5.17
CA GLY A 130 -17.25 -9.00 5.95
C GLY A 130 -16.19 -7.91 5.74
N ALA A 131 -15.24 -8.09 4.82
CA ALA A 131 -14.32 -7.01 4.45
C ALA A 131 -15.08 -5.76 3.98
N PRO A 132 -14.71 -4.56 4.43
CA PRO A 132 -15.42 -3.35 4.08
C PRO A 132 -15.48 -3.14 2.56
N GLU A 133 -16.55 -2.51 2.10
CA GLU A 133 -16.68 -2.20 0.67
C GLU A 133 -15.78 -1.04 0.28
N PRO A 134 -15.13 -1.10 -0.90
CA PRO A 134 -14.28 -0.02 -1.37
C PRO A 134 -15.10 1.25 -1.61
N VAL A 135 -14.48 2.38 -1.26
CA VAL A 135 -15.07 3.70 -1.54
C VAL A 135 -15.06 3.93 -3.05
N LYS A 136 -16.18 4.35 -3.56
CA LYS A 136 -16.31 4.78 -4.96
C LYS A 136 -15.96 6.25 -5.05
N ALA A 137 -15.04 6.61 -5.94
CA ALA A 137 -14.75 8.01 -6.25
C ALA A 137 -15.90 8.66 -7.00
#